data_95ba485e0ea16030b54d8cac69abd3ca
#
_entry.id   95ba485e0ea16030b54d8cac69abd3ca
#
_cell.length_a   1.000
_cell.length_b   1.000
_cell.length_c   1.000
_cell.angle_alpha   90.00
_cell.angle_beta   90.00
_cell.angle_gamma   90.00
#
_symmetry.space_group_name_H-M   'P 1'
#
loop_
_entity.id
_entity.type
_entity.pdbx_description
1 polymer ?
#
loop_
_entity_poly.entity_id
_entity_poly.type
_entity_poly.pdbx_seq_one_letter_code
_entity_poly.pdbx_strand_id
1 'polypeptide(L)'
;MGTNYLKKASKTPETETSNAQQVVVEMLSNIEKNGESAVREYAKTLDKWTGDIILSQDQIDKIISEVPSLVKQDIDFAVKQVYDFAIAQKESIHNFSTELHPGVLAGQKVIPVNVVGCYAPAGRYAHIASAYMTVATAKAAGVKNIIACSSPFRGGGIHPYVLYAFKAAGADVIMTLGGVQAITSLALGLFTGKPADVVVGPGNKFVAEAKRALFGKVGIDVFAGPSEIGIIADETADPNIVASDLVGQAEHGHESPAWLFTSSKELASQVAQLVPEMIDRLPPTAKDAAACAWRDYGEIILCDSREEIVKISDQYASEHLEIHAKDLDWWLEHLTCYGSLFLGEETTVAFGDKTSGPNHVLPTKGAARYSGGLSVHKFMKTLTWQKMTKEASKQMAVVTARISRLEGMEAHARTADDRLDKYFPAESFDLGKPVEV
;
A
#
# COMPACT_ATOMS: atom_id res chain seq x y z
N MET A 1 2.35 -32.83 -9.12
CA MET A 1 2.80 -32.78 -10.52
C MET A 1 3.63 -31.55 -10.68
N GLY A 2 4.70 -31.53 -11.49
CA GLY A 2 5.52 -30.33 -11.69
C GLY A 2 4.78 -29.34 -12.58
N THR A 3 4.87 -28.04 -12.26
CA THR A 3 4.29 -26.96 -13.07
C THR A 3 4.86 -27.01 -14.50
N ASN A 4 4.00 -26.94 -15.51
CA ASN A 4 4.40 -27.03 -16.92
C ASN A 4 4.62 -25.59 -17.47
N TYR A 5 5.88 -25.26 -17.83
CA TYR A 5 6.24 -23.97 -18.35
C TYR A 5 6.47 -24.02 -19.88
N LEU A 6 5.78 -23.20 -20.65
CA LEU A 6 6.17 -22.90 -22.04
C LEU A 6 7.35 -21.92 -22.07
N LYS A 7 7.36 -20.95 -21.15
CA LYS A 7 8.48 -20.06 -20.87
C LYS A 7 8.69 -19.97 -19.36
N LYS A 8 9.92 -20.11 -18.90
CA LYS A 8 10.28 -19.99 -17.48
C LYS A 8 11.25 -18.84 -17.28
N ALA A 9 11.08 -18.10 -16.19
CA ALA A 9 12.00 -17.06 -15.78
C ALA A 9 13.40 -17.61 -15.48
N SER A 10 14.42 -16.84 -15.84
CA SER A 10 15.83 -17.16 -15.54
C SER A 10 16.27 -16.61 -14.18
N LYS A 11 15.56 -15.65 -13.63
CA LYS A 11 15.82 -15.00 -12.34
C LYS A 11 14.58 -14.99 -11.47
N THR A 12 14.78 -14.92 -10.16
CA THR A 12 13.71 -14.70 -9.18
C THR A 12 13.80 -13.27 -8.63
N PRO A 13 12.67 -12.67 -8.17
CA PRO A 13 12.66 -11.33 -7.61
C PRO A 13 13.41 -11.15 -6.28
N GLU A 14 14.06 -12.17 -5.77
CA GLU A 14 14.90 -12.10 -4.56
C GLU A 14 16.19 -11.35 -4.85
N THR A 15 16.20 -10.06 -4.60
CA THR A 15 17.29 -9.21 -5.04
C THR A 15 17.98 -8.45 -3.93
N GLU A 16 19.31 -8.37 -3.98
CA GLU A 16 20.27 -7.38 -3.48
C GLU A 16 19.73 -6.29 -2.50
N THR A 17 19.18 -6.72 -1.38
CA THR A 17 18.66 -5.82 -0.32
C THR A 17 19.77 -5.31 0.60
N SER A 18 20.90 -6.01 0.70
CA SER A 18 21.94 -5.74 1.70
C SER A 18 22.56 -4.34 1.59
N ASN A 19 22.84 -3.87 0.38
CA ASN A 19 23.46 -2.55 0.19
C ASN A 19 22.47 -1.39 0.47
N ALA A 20 21.21 -1.54 0.08
CA ALA A 20 20.21 -0.50 0.34
C ALA A 20 19.93 -0.33 1.84
N GLN A 21 19.92 -1.42 2.60
CA GLN A 21 19.69 -1.40 4.04
C GLN A 21 20.77 -0.61 4.78
N GLN A 22 22.05 -0.86 4.49
CA GLN A 22 23.14 -0.15 5.15
C GLN A 22 23.09 1.35 4.87
N VAL A 23 22.91 1.74 3.61
CA VAL A 23 22.80 3.15 3.20
C VAL A 23 21.63 3.84 3.92
N VAL A 24 20.48 3.18 4.00
CA VAL A 24 19.29 3.73 4.66
C VAL A 24 19.53 3.92 6.16
N VAL A 25 20.10 2.93 6.85
CA VAL A 25 20.40 3.02 8.29
C VAL A 25 21.35 4.18 8.60
N GLU A 26 22.39 4.36 7.79
CA GLU A 26 23.34 5.47 7.94
C GLU A 26 22.65 6.83 7.71
N MET A 27 21.82 6.95 6.69
CA MET A 27 21.06 8.18 6.42
C MET A 27 20.06 8.50 7.53
N LEU A 28 19.30 7.50 8.00
CA LEU A 28 18.37 7.65 9.12
C LEU A 28 19.08 8.15 10.38
N SER A 29 20.18 7.50 10.78
CA SER A 29 20.97 7.89 11.94
C SER A 29 21.51 9.32 11.82
N ASN A 30 22.00 9.71 10.65
CA ASN A 30 22.48 11.06 10.40
C ASN A 30 21.34 12.10 10.49
N ILE A 31 20.18 11.80 9.92
CA ILE A 31 19.01 12.71 9.96
C ILE A 31 18.46 12.81 11.40
N GLU A 32 18.37 11.71 12.13
CA GLU A 32 17.94 11.73 13.54
C GLU A 32 18.85 12.60 14.41
N LYS A 33 20.17 12.58 14.16
CA LYS A 33 21.15 13.36 14.90
C LYS A 33 21.20 14.84 14.50
N ASN A 34 21.13 15.14 13.22
CA ASN A 34 21.40 16.48 12.67
C ASN A 34 20.16 17.19 12.10
N GLY A 35 18.98 16.54 12.11
CA GLY A 35 17.69 17.13 11.75
C GLY A 35 17.64 17.70 10.32
N GLU A 36 17.01 18.85 10.19
CA GLU A 36 16.78 19.52 8.91
C GLU A 36 18.07 19.87 8.14
N SER A 37 19.19 20.10 8.84
CA SER A 37 20.47 20.39 8.17
C SER A 37 20.98 19.19 7.36
N ALA A 38 20.86 17.98 7.89
CA ALA A 38 21.22 16.76 7.17
C ALA A 38 20.28 16.52 5.97
N VAL A 39 18.97 16.77 6.14
CA VAL A 39 18.02 16.67 5.04
C VAL A 39 18.34 17.63 3.91
N ARG A 40 18.66 18.90 4.21
CA ARG A 40 19.07 19.90 3.19
C ARG A 40 20.35 19.49 2.45
N GLU A 41 21.30 18.88 3.14
CA GLU A 41 22.52 18.38 2.48
C GLU A 41 22.20 17.20 1.53
N TYR A 42 21.33 16.27 1.95
CA TYR A 42 20.87 15.19 1.06
C TYR A 42 20.03 15.71 -0.11
N ALA A 43 19.16 16.70 0.10
CA ALA A 43 18.43 17.37 -0.98
C ALA A 43 19.39 17.96 -2.02
N LYS A 44 20.44 18.64 -1.56
CA LYS A 44 21.46 19.23 -2.43
C LYS A 44 22.28 18.16 -3.18
N THR A 45 22.71 17.12 -2.50
CA THR A 45 23.65 16.12 -3.05
C THR A 45 22.95 15.06 -3.89
N LEU A 46 21.79 14.57 -3.45
CA LEU A 46 21.04 13.49 -4.10
C LEU A 46 19.98 14.00 -5.04
N ASP A 47 19.14 14.94 -4.59
CA ASP A 47 18.04 15.49 -5.38
C ASP A 47 18.48 16.66 -6.29
N LYS A 48 19.72 17.19 -6.12
CA LYS A 48 20.22 18.40 -6.81
C LYS A 48 19.32 19.62 -6.55
N TRP A 49 18.74 19.69 -5.35
CA TRP A 49 17.78 20.71 -4.96
C TRP A 49 18.31 21.61 -3.83
N THR A 50 18.28 22.91 -4.06
CA THR A 50 18.69 23.96 -3.09
C THR A 50 17.58 24.98 -2.82
N GLY A 51 16.41 24.81 -3.44
CA GLY A 51 15.25 25.67 -3.25
C GLY A 51 14.49 25.36 -1.95
N ASP A 52 13.31 25.96 -1.85
CA ASP A 52 12.44 25.77 -0.70
C ASP A 52 11.99 24.30 -0.57
N ILE A 53 12.02 23.78 0.64
CA ILE A 53 11.52 22.43 0.94
C ILE A 53 10.00 22.46 1.00
N ILE A 54 9.40 23.43 1.71
CA ILE A 54 7.95 23.64 1.73
C ILE A 54 7.61 24.70 0.69
N LEU A 55 6.69 24.38 -0.21
CA LEU A 55 6.20 25.36 -1.19
C LEU A 55 5.17 26.28 -0.55
N SER A 56 5.34 27.60 -0.77
CA SER A 56 4.34 28.60 -0.40
C SER A 56 3.11 28.50 -1.31
N GLN A 57 1.97 29.04 -0.86
CA GLN A 57 0.76 29.08 -1.67
C GLN A 57 0.98 29.84 -2.98
N ASP A 58 1.71 30.96 -2.97
CA ASP A 58 2.02 31.75 -4.16
C ASP A 58 2.86 30.95 -5.18
N GLN A 59 3.84 30.16 -4.72
CA GLN A 59 4.62 29.28 -5.58
C GLN A 59 3.75 28.19 -6.21
N ILE A 60 2.86 27.58 -5.41
CA ILE A 60 1.92 26.57 -5.87
C ILE A 60 0.98 27.17 -6.94
N ASP A 61 0.36 28.30 -6.66
CA ASP A 61 -0.61 28.93 -7.55
C ASP A 61 0.05 29.37 -8.87
N LYS A 62 1.26 29.89 -8.81
CA LYS A 62 2.05 30.23 -10.00
C LYS A 62 2.28 29.03 -10.89
N ILE A 63 2.77 27.91 -10.34
CA ILE A 63 3.05 26.69 -11.12
C ILE A 63 1.75 26.11 -11.69
N ILE A 64 0.68 26.06 -10.90
CA ILE A 64 -0.62 25.55 -11.33
C ILE A 64 -1.25 26.39 -12.42
N SER A 65 -1.01 27.69 -12.45
CA SER A 65 -1.55 28.58 -13.51
C SER A 65 -1.05 28.18 -14.90
N GLU A 66 0.12 27.59 -15.01
CA GLU A 66 0.74 27.14 -16.25
C GLU A 66 0.28 25.75 -16.72
N VAL A 67 -0.46 24.99 -15.87
CA VAL A 67 -0.97 23.65 -16.23
C VAL A 67 -2.14 23.80 -17.22
N PRO A 68 -2.10 23.12 -18.38
CA PRO A 68 -3.18 23.19 -19.38
C PRO A 68 -4.54 22.74 -18.82
N SER A 69 -5.61 23.39 -19.27
CA SER A 69 -6.97 23.12 -18.79
C SER A 69 -7.40 21.67 -19.01
N LEU A 70 -7.04 21.04 -20.13
CA LEU A 70 -7.36 19.64 -20.41
C LEU A 70 -6.67 18.70 -19.42
N VAL A 71 -5.38 18.97 -19.11
CA VAL A 71 -4.64 18.18 -18.11
C VAL A 71 -5.28 18.29 -16.72
N LYS A 72 -5.77 19.48 -16.36
CA LYS A 72 -6.51 19.67 -15.10
C LYS A 72 -7.78 18.85 -15.08
N GLN A 73 -8.57 18.87 -16.16
CA GLN A 73 -9.81 18.09 -16.28
C GLN A 73 -9.55 16.58 -16.14
N ASP A 74 -8.51 16.06 -16.80
CA ASP A 74 -8.15 14.63 -16.71
C ASP A 74 -7.73 14.23 -15.29
N ILE A 75 -6.91 15.06 -14.63
CA ILE A 75 -6.50 14.82 -13.25
C ILE A 75 -7.69 14.92 -12.29
N ASP A 76 -8.55 15.92 -12.45
CA ASP A 76 -9.74 16.12 -11.60
C ASP A 76 -10.71 14.92 -11.73
N PHE A 77 -10.88 14.40 -12.96
CA PHE A 77 -11.64 13.17 -13.19
C PHE A 77 -11.05 12.00 -12.41
N ALA A 78 -9.75 11.76 -12.54
CA ALA A 78 -9.06 10.67 -11.84
C ALA A 78 -9.12 10.82 -10.31
N VAL A 79 -8.89 12.03 -9.80
CA VAL A 79 -9.03 12.35 -8.37
C VAL A 79 -10.42 12.00 -7.85
N LYS A 80 -11.46 12.37 -8.61
CA LYS A 80 -12.85 12.08 -8.23
C LYS A 80 -13.12 10.58 -8.16
N GLN A 81 -12.66 9.79 -9.14
CA GLN A 81 -12.84 8.33 -9.16
C GLN A 81 -12.19 7.68 -7.92
N VAL A 82 -10.95 8.05 -7.61
CA VAL A 82 -10.24 7.53 -6.44
C VAL A 82 -10.92 7.96 -5.13
N TYR A 83 -11.34 9.21 -5.03
CA TYR A 83 -12.01 9.72 -3.85
C TYR A 83 -13.35 9.03 -3.60
N ASP A 84 -14.19 8.89 -4.65
CA ASP A 84 -15.51 8.26 -4.54
C ASP A 84 -15.38 6.78 -4.16
N PHE A 85 -14.44 6.06 -4.76
CA PHE A 85 -14.17 4.67 -4.38
C PHE A 85 -13.71 4.55 -2.92
N ALA A 86 -12.81 5.44 -2.47
CA ALA A 86 -12.35 5.47 -1.09
C ALA A 86 -13.48 5.81 -0.09
N ILE A 87 -14.44 6.67 -0.49
CA ILE A 87 -15.65 6.93 0.31
C ILE A 87 -16.49 5.65 0.44
N ALA A 88 -16.71 4.92 -0.66
CA ALA A 88 -17.45 3.66 -0.62
C ALA A 88 -16.75 2.61 0.29
N GLN A 89 -15.42 2.54 0.24
CA GLN A 89 -14.64 1.70 1.16
C GLN A 89 -14.85 2.13 2.63
N LYS A 90 -14.86 3.43 2.91
CA LYS A 90 -15.08 3.95 4.27
C LYS A 90 -16.47 3.60 4.80
N GLU A 91 -17.48 3.64 3.96
CA GLU A 91 -18.87 3.29 4.31
C GLU A 91 -19.03 1.81 4.69
N SER A 92 -18.11 0.94 4.25
CA SER A 92 -18.10 -0.48 4.66
C SER A 92 -17.60 -0.70 6.09
N ILE A 93 -17.04 0.32 6.76
CA ILE A 93 -16.46 0.23 8.10
C ILE A 93 -17.42 0.85 9.11
N HIS A 94 -17.85 0.06 10.09
CA HIS A 94 -18.83 0.51 11.07
C HIS A 94 -18.29 0.49 12.49
N ASN A 95 -18.71 1.49 13.27
CA ASN A 95 -18.67 1.44 14.72
C ASN A 95 -19.75 0.46 15.18
N PHE A 96 -19.46 -0.31 16.24
CA PHE A 96 -20.48 -1.13 16.87
C PHE A 96 -20.30 -1.20 18.38
N SER A 97 -21.35 -1.61 19.06
CA SER A 97 -21.31 -2.07 20.45
C SER A 97 -22.16 -3.33 20.57
N THR A 98 -21.74 -4.24 21.45
CA THR A 98 -22.44 -5.48 21.73
C THR A 98 -22.42 -5.77 23.23
N GLU A 99 -23.44 -6.40 23.73
CA GLU A 99 -23.49 -6.91 25.09
C GLU A 99 -23.00 -8.34 25.11
N LEU A 100 -21.80 -8.56 25.69
CA LEU A 100 -21.16 -9.88 25.77
C LEU A 100 -21.70 -10.73 26.91
N HIS A 101 -22.17 -10.08 27.97
CA HIS A 101 -22.80 -10.66 29.16
C HIS A 101 -23.72 -9.58 29.71
N PRO A 102 -24.84 -9.92 30.39
CA PRO A 102 -25.71 -8.92 30.96
C PRO A 102 -24.99 -7.81 31.74
N GLY A 103 -25.07 -6.57 31.24
CA GLY A 103 -24.38 -5.40 31.81
C GLY A 103 -22.90 -5.26 31.41
N VAL A 104 -22.34 -6.11 30.54
CA VAL A 104 -20.97 -5.98 29.98
C VAL A 104 -21.06 -5.59 28.52
N LEU A 105 -20.78 -4.34 28.22
CA LEU A 105 -20.75 -3.79 26.87
C LEU A 105 -19.30 -3.71 26.36
N ALA A 106 -19.06 -4.17 25.15
CA ALA A 106 -17.84 -3.95 24.40
C ALA A 106 -18.16 -3.32 23.05
N GLY A 107 -17.23 -2.56 22.49
CA GLY A 107 -17.46 -1.95 21.20
C GLY A 107 -16.18 -1.59 20.47
N GLN A 108 -16.36 -1.20 19.23
CA GLN A 108 -15.34 -0.72 18.34
C GLN A 108 -15.65 0.70 17.90
N LYS A 109 -14.62 1.53 17.86
CA LYS A 109 -14.66 2.89 17.31
C LYS A 109 -13.59 3.03 16.25
N VAL A 110 -13.98 3.45 15.06
CA VAL A 110 -13.06 3.63 13.92
C VAL A 110 -12.89 5.14 13.71
N ILE A 111 -11.64 5.60 13.77
CA ILE A 111 -11.29 7.01 13.60
C ILE A 111 -10.06 7.15 12.71
N PRO A 112 -9.96 8.23 11.91
CA PRO A 112 -8.78 8.47 11.10
C PRO A 112 -7.54 8.75 11.98
N VAL A 113 -6.36 8.51 11.42
CA VAL A 113 -5.09 9.03 11.95
C VAL A 113 -5.08 10.56 11.83
N ASN A 114 -4.19 11.23 12.52
CA ASN A 114 -4.18 12.70 12.56
C ASN A 114 -3.31 13.33 11.48
N VAL A 115 -2.14 12.74 11.20
CA VAL A 115 -1.16 13.25 10.24
C VAL A 115 -0.75 12.13 9.30
N VAL A 116 -0.76 12.39 7.99
CA VAL A 116 -0.29 11.46 6.96
C VAL A 116 0.76 12.11 6.08
N GLY A 117 1.84 11.36 5.83
CA GLY A 117 2.84 11.69 4.82
C GLY A 117 2.56 10.93 3.53
N CYS A 118 2.25 11.63 2.45
CA CYS A 118 1.97 11.08 1.12
C CYS A 118 3.16 11.32 0.19
N TYR A 119 3.84 10.25 -0.22
CA TYR A 119 5.00 10.32 -1.09
C TYR A 119 4.65 9.91 -2.52
N ALA A 120 4.97 10.76 -3.50
CA ALA A 120 4.94 10.42 -4.92
C ALA A 120 6.36 10.47 -5.48
N PRO A 121 6.87 9.38 -6.08
CA PRO A 121 8.22 9.36 -6.63
C PRO A 121 8.33 10.27 -7.85
N ALA A 122 9.53 10.75 -8.13
CA ALA A 122 9.93 11.32 -9.40
C ALA A 122 11.21 10.60 -9.87
N GLY A 123 11.49 10.64 -11.15
CA GLY A 123 12.66 9.97 -11.72
C GLY A 123 12.52 9.83 -13.21
N ARG A 124 12.42 8.59 -13.70
CA ARG A 124 12.21 8.31 -15.13
C ARG A 124 10.90 8.93 -15.63
N TYR A 125 9.83 8.82 -14.84
CA TYR A 125 8.48 9.30 -15.14
C TYR A 125 7.98 10.30 -14.10
N ALA A 126 7.01 11.13 -14.48
CA ALA A 126 6.23 11.93 -13.56
C ALA A 126 5.05 11.09 -13.04
N HIS A 127 5.16 10.62 -11.80
CA HIS A 127 4.15 9.74 -11.19
C HIS A 127 2.93 10.54 -10.69
N ILE A 128 2.15 11.11 -11.64
CA ILE A 128 0.98 11.94 -11.36
C ILE A 128 -0.07 11.13 -10.57
N ALA A 129 -0.30 9.88 -10.97
CA ALA A 129 -1.28 9.02 -10.33
C ALA A 129 -0.94 8.75 -8.86
N SER A 130 0.33 8.49 -8.52
CA SER A 130 0.73 8.26 -7.12
C SER A 130 0.43 9.47 -6.22
N ALA A 131 0.44 10.68 -6.77
CA ALA A 131 0.11 11.88 -6.01
C ALA A 131 -1.37 11.87 -5.56
N TYR A 132 -2.31 11.72 -6.50
CA TYR A 132 -3.72 11.72 -6.12
C TYR A 132 -4.17 10.41 -5.48
N MET A 133 -3.62 9.25 -5.82
CA MET A 133 -3.94 7.97 -5.19
C MET A 133 -3.68 7.97 -3.68
N THR A 134 -2.60 8.58 -3.24
CA THR A 134 -2.26 8.68 -1.81
C THR A 134 -3.07 9.75 -1.09
N VAL A 135 -3.15 10.95 -1.67
CA VAL A 135 -3.78 12.11 -1.03
C VAL A 135 -5.31 12.02 -1.01
N ALA A 136 -5.95 11.65 -2.15
CA ALA A 136 -7.41 11.56 -2.21
C ALA A 136 -7.95 10.47 -1.27
N THR A 137 -7.26 9.33 -1.15
CA THR A 137 -7.64 8.26 -0.23
C THR A 137 -7.50 8.70 1.23
N ALA A 138 -6.42 9.42 1.59
CA ALA A 138 -6.27 10.00 2.92
C ALA A 138 -7.35 11.05 3.22
N LYS A 139 -7.71 11.88 2.24
CA LYS A 139 -8.79 12.88 2.34
C LYS A 139 -10.15 12.22 2.57
N ALA A 140 -10.48 11.18 1.81
CA ALA A 140 -11.70 10.39 1.97
C ALA A 140 -11.79 9.73 3.36
N ALA A 141 -10.67 9.22 3.89
CA ALA A 141 -10.60 8.70 5.25
C ALA A 141 -10.95 9.75 6.32
N GLY A 142 -10.74 11.04 6.02
CA GLY A 142 -10.99 12.16 6.94
C GLY A 142 -9.76 12.56 7.74
N VAL A 143 -8.56 12.30 7.22
CA VAL A 143 -7.30 12.77 7.81
C VAL A 143 -7.25 14.30 7.79
N LYS A 144 -6.83 14.89 8.91
CA LYS A 144 -6.86 16.35 9.10
C LYS A 144 -5.61 17.06 8.57
N ASN A 145 -4.47 16.38 8.54
CA ASN A 145 -3.20 16.94 8.12
C ASN A 145 -2.56 16.00 7.10
N ILE A 146 -2.59 16.40 5.83
CA ILE A 146 -2.04 15.61 4.71
C ILE A 146 -0.83 16.36 4.16
N ILE A 147 0.35 15.79 4.40
CA ILE A 147 1.63 16.33 3.96
C ILE A 147 2.07 15.54 2.74
N ALA A 148 2.03 16.16 1.57
CA ALA A 148 2.47 15.57 0.32
C ALA A 148 3.96 15.86 0.04
N CYS A 149 4.66 14.93 -0.56
CA CYS A 149 6.07 15.06 -0.84
C CYS A 149 6.44 14.41 -2.18
N SER A 150 7.23 15.10 -3.00
CA SER A 150 7.80 14.53 -4.23
C SER A 150 9.20 15.07 -4.49
N SER A 151 10.04 14.24 -5.12
CA SER A 151 11.36 14.65 -5.56
C SER A 151 11.29 15.77 -6.59
N PRO A 152 12.30 16.64 -6.65
CA PRO A 152 12.48 17.55 -7.78
C PRO A 152 12.58 16.76 -9.10
N PHE A 153 11.86 17.23 -10.10
CA PHE A 153 11.89 16.64 -11.43
C PHE A 153 12.92 17.38 -12.29
N ARG A 154 13.98 16.68 -12.70
CA ARG A 154 15.07 17.22 -13.52
C ARG A 154 15.67 18.54 -12.98
N GLY A 155 15.73 18.68 -11.66
CA GLY A 155 16.31 19.87 -10.99
C GLY A 155 15.42 21.11 -10.97
N GLY A 156 14.20 21.05 -11.50
CA GLY A 156 13.28 22.18 -11.63
C GLY A 156 12.18 22.31 -10.57
N GLY A 157 12.31 21.59 -9.43
CA GLY A 157 11.24 21.49 -8.45
C GLY A 157 10.27 20.35 -8.76
N ILE A 158 9.13 20.30 -8.09
CA ILE A 158 8.11 19.26 -8.35
C ILE A 158 7.54 19.43 -9.76
N HIS A 159 7.34 18.31 -10.46
CA HIS A 159 6.70 18.33 -11.77
C HIS A 159 5.32 19.02 -11.70
N PRO A 160 4.99 20.01 -12.58
CA PRO A 160 3.76 20.81 -12.47
C PRO A 160 2.47 19.97 -12.35
N TYR A 161 2.38 18.85 -13.07
CA TYR A 161 1.20 17.99 -13.04
C TYR A 161 1.10 17.15 -11.75
N VAL A 162 2.24 16.75 -11.16
CA VAL A 162 2.28 16.11 -9.84
C VAL A 162 1.86 17.11 -8.76
N LEU A 163 2.35 18.35 -8.85
CA LEU A 163 1.96 19.43 -7.94
C LEU A 163 0.45 19.69 -8.02
N TYR A 164 -0.08 19.82 -9.25
CA TYR A 164 -1.52 19.98 -9.45
C TYR A 164 -2.31 18.83 -8.84
N ALA A 165 -1.88 17.57 -9.07
CA ALA A 165 -2.54 16.39 -8.55
C ALA A 165 -2.58 16.37 -7.01
N PHE A 166 -1.49 16.73 -6.32
CA PHE A 166 -1.48 16.89 -4.87
C PHE A 166 -2.50 17.93 -4.40
N LYS A 167 -2.54 19.09 -5.06
CA LYS A 167 -3.45 20.18 -4.70
C LYS A 167 -4.91 19.81 -4.96
N ALA A 168 -5.22 19.26 -6.12
CA ALA A 168 -6.56 18.81 -6.50
C ALA A 168 -7.10 17.72 -5.56
N ALA A 169 -6.24 16.79 -5.15
CA ALA A 169 -6.59 15.74 -4.20
C ALA A 169 -6.73 16.23 -2.75
N GLY A 170 -6.28 17.45 -2.41
CA GLY A 170 -6.50 18.11 -1.12
C GLY A 170 -5.33 17.99 -0.13
N ALA A 171 -4.07 17.98 -0.60
CA ALA A 171 -2.91 18.10 0.27
C ALA A 171 -2.87 19.46 0.99
N ASP A 172 -2.55 19.47 2.28
CA ASP A 172 -2.47 20.67 3.12
C ASP A 172 -1.09 21.32 3.03
N VAL A 173 -0.03 20.51 2.94
CA VAL A 173 1.36 20.96 2.81
C VAL A 173 2.03 20.16 1.69
N ILE A 174 2.83 20.83 0.86
CA ILE A 174 3.58 20.18 -0.22
C ILE A 174 5.07 20.43 -0.03
N MET A 175 5.87 19.36 0.00
CA MET A 175 7.31 19.37 0.22
C MET A 175 8.05 18.88 -1.02
N THR A 176 9.14 19.55 -1.37
CA THR A 176 10.05 19.18 -2.47
C THR A 176 11.23 18.42 -1.92
N LEU A 177 11.08 17.12 -1.74
CA LEU A 177 12.11 16.18 -1.28
C LEU A 177 11.91 14.79 -1.91
N GLY A 178 13.00 14.06 -2.11
CA GLY A 178 12.98 12.69 -2.63
C GLY A 178 13.58 11.67 -1.68
N GLY A 179 13.44 10.40 -2.03
CA GLY A 179 14.17 9.29 -1.41
C GLY A 179 14.00 9.13 0.11
N VAL A 180 15.07 8.64 0.73
CA VAL A 180 15.12 8.36 2.17
C VAL A 180 14.89 9.61 3.01
N GLN A 181 15.48 10.75 2.62
CA GLN A 181 15.35 12.00 3.35
C GLN A 181 13.92 12.54 3.35
N ALA A 182 13.13 12.29 2.30
CA ALA A 182 11.71 12.61 2.24
C ALA A 182 10.91 11.78 3.25
N ILE A 183 11.04 10.45 3.18
CA ILE A 183 10.35 9.51 4.07
C ILE A 183 10.68 9.81 5.54
N THR A 184 11.96 10.05 5.83
CA THR A 184 12.42 10.38 7.19
C THR A 184 11.86 11.72 7.67
N SER A 185 11.84 12.74 6.79
CA SER A 185 11.28 14.06 7.14
C SER A 185 9.78 13.98 7.45
N LEU A 186 9.01 13.21 6.68
CA LEU A 186 7.60 12.96 6.94
C LEU A 186 7.42 12.26 8.30
N ALA A 187 8.17 11.20 8.55
CA ALA A 187 8.07 10.42 9.78
C ALA A 187 8.46 11.20 11.05
N LEU A 188 9.45 12.07 10.96
CA LEU A 188 9.95 12.88 12.08
C LEU A 188 9.28 14.26 12.20
N GLY A 189 8.47 14.66 11.22
CA GLY A 189 7.81 15.97 11.17
C GLY A 189 8.76 17.13 10.91
N LEU A 190 9.91 16.88 10.26
CA LEU A 190 10.87 17.93 9.94
C LEU A 190 10.23 18.93 8.97
N PHE A 191 10.59 20.20 9.11
CA PHE A 191 10.05 21.36 8.38
C PHE A 191 8.58 21.69 8.67
N THR A 192 7.76 20.72 9.10
CA THR A 192 6.31 20.93 9.31
C THR A 192 5.93 21.01 10.79
N GLY A 193 6.79 20.52 11.69
CA GLY A 193 6.47 20.34 13.11
C GLY A 193 5.39 19.27 13.39
N LYS A 194 4.98 18.49 12.36
CA LYS A 194 3.92 17.47 12.45
C LYS A 194 4.45 16.11 11.99
N PRO A 195 4.95 15.27 12.91
CA PRO A 195 5.32 13.91 12.56
C PRO A 195 4.12 13.13 12.05
N ALA A 196 4.32 12.38 10.96
CA ALA A 196 3.28 11.56 10.39
C ALA A 196 2.96 10.35 11.28
N ASP A 197 1.67 10.03 11.44
CA ASP A 197 1.23 8.77 12.03
C ASP A 197 1.42 7.61 11.05
N VAL A 198 1.22 7.89 9.75
CA VAL A 198 1.38 6.92 8.65
C VAL A 198 2.08 7.59 7.47
N VAL A 199 3.03 6.90 6.85
CA VAL A 199 3.68 7.32 5.60
C VAL A 199 3.32 6.34 4.49
N VAL A 200 2.80 6.87 3.38
CA VAL A 200 2.29 6.09 2.25
C VAL A 200 2.89 6.54 0.92
N GLY A 201 2.84 5.68 -0.05
CA GLY A 201 3.27 5.93 -1.42
C GLY A 201 4.34 4.95 -1.91
N PRO A 202 4.36 4.67 -3.22
CA PRO A 202 5.36 3.79 -3.83
C PRO A 202 6.72 4.47 -3.91
N GLY A 203 7.76 3.70 -4.18
CA GLY A 203 9.11 4.24 -4.36
C GLY A 203 10.11 3.16 -4.72
N ASN A 204 11.35 3.57 -4.97
CA ASN A 204 12.45 2.65 -5.24
C ASN A 204 12.85 1.86 -3.97
N LYS A 205 13.82 0.93 -4.12
CA LYS A 205 14.31 0.06 -3.03
C LYS A 205 14.77 0.82 -1.78
N PHE A 206 15.30 2.04 -1.90
CA PHE A 206 15.72 2.86 -0.76
C PHE A 206 14.52 3.47 -0.02
N VAL A 207 13.48 3.88 -0.74
CA VAL A 207 12.21 4.36 -0.16
C VAL A 207 11.50 3.22 0.57
N ALA A 208 11.41 2.05 -0.05
CA ALA A 208 10.83 0.85 0.56
C ALA A 208 11.58 0.46 1.84
N GLU A 209 12.91 0.48 1.80
CA GLU A 209 13.76 0.17 2.95
C GLU A 209 13.65 1.23 4.07
N ALA A 210 13.55 2.53 3.72
CA ALA A 210 13.31 3.59 4.70
C ALA A 210 11.97 3.41 5.41
N LYS A 211 10.90 3.07 4.68
CA LYS A 211 9.60 2.73 5.26
C LYS A 211 9.71 1.52 6.19
N ARG A 212 10.42 0.46 5.76
CA ARG A 212 10.64 -0.74 6.57
C ARG A 212 11.38 -0.42 7.88
N ALA A 213 12.44 0.37 7.82
CA ALA A 213 13.26 0.73 8.98
C ALA A 213 12.51 1.63 9.99
N LEU A 214 11.56 2.42 9.51
CA LEU A 214 10.74 3.32 10.33
C LEU A 214 9.44 2.68 10.83
N PHE A 215 9.07 1.49 10.31
CA PHE A 215 7.86 0.79 10.75
C PHE A 215 7.91 0.48 12.25
N GLY A 216 6.83 0.79 12.94
CA GLY A 216 6.74 0.74 14.41
C GLY A 216 6.89 2.13 15.06
N LYS A 217 7.73 3.01 14.51
CA LYS A 217 7.76 4.43 14.86
C LYS A 217 6.66 5.20 14.12
N VAL A 218 6.42 4.83 12.88
CA VAL A 218 5.35 5.32 12.02
C VAL A 218 4.67 4.14 11.32
N GLY A 219 3.36 4.25 11.06
CA GLY A 219 2.67 3.28 10.21
C GLY A 219 3.11 3.41 8.75
N ILE A 220 2.99 2.34 7.99
CA ILE A 220 3.22 2.36 6.53
C ILE A 220 2.06 1.70 5.79
N ASP A 221 1.95 1.95 4.50
CA ASP A 221 0.96 1.34 3.61
C ASP A 221 1.25 -0.14 3.34
N VAL A 222 2.17 -0.39 2.40
CA VAL A 222 2.58 -1.72 1.96
C VAL A 222 4.09 -1.74 1.68
N PHE A 223 4.67 -2.93 1.66
CA PHE A 223 5.99 -3.14 1.09
C PHE A 223 5.83 -3.34 -0.42
N ALA A 224 6.29 -2.37 -1.20
CA ALA A 224 6.27 -2.42 -2.64
C ALA A 224 7.69 -2.63 -3.18
N GLY A 225 7.86 -3.65 -4.02
CA GLY A 225 9.03 -3.90 -4.84
C GLY A 225 8.80 -3.49 -6.29
N PRO A 226 9.48 -4.12 -7.27
CA PRO A 226 9.17 -3.99 -8.68
C PRO A 226 7.72 -4.35 -8.97
N SER A 227 7.07 -3.62 -9.88
CA SER A 227 5.70 -3.90 -10.29
C SER A 227 5.56 -5.26 -10.98
N GLU A 228 4.47 -5.97 -10.69
CA GLU A 228 4.20 -7.33 -11.14
C GLU A 228 2.84 -7.40 -11.84
N ILE A 229 2.71 -8.26 -12.86
CA ILE A 229 1.43 -8.63 -13.45
C ILE A 229 1.32 -10.14 -13.59
N GLY A 230 0.15 -10.67 -13.21
CA GLY A 230 -0.32 -11.99 -13.62
C GLY A 230 -1.53 -11.83 -14.54
N ILE A 231 -1.59 -12.57 -15.62
CA ILE A 231 -2.77 -12.65 -16.48
C ILE A 231 -3.26 -14.09 -16.50
N ILE A 232 -4.53 -14.28 -16.19
CA ILE A 232 -5.23 -15.55 -16.42
C ILE A 232 -6.02 -15.40 -17.72
N ALA A 233 -5.77 -16.29 -18.67
CA ALA A 233 -6.45 -16.24 -19.95
C ALA A 233 -6.86 -17.64 -20.43
N ASP A 234 -8.09 -17.78 -20.96
CA ASP A 234 -8.56 -19.00 -21.59
C ASP A 234 -8.52 -18.88 -23.13
N GLU A 235 -9.08 -19.86 -23.82
CA GLU A 235 -9.12 -19.91 -25.30
C GLU A 235 -9.97 -18.81 -25.95
N THR A 236 -10.71 -18.01 -25.17
CA THR A 236 -11.55 -16.91 -25.69
C THR A 236 -10.85 -15.57 -25.70
N ALA A 237 -9.72 -15.45 -24.99
CA ALA A 237 -8.94 -14.21 -24.91
C ALA A 237 -8.31 -13.84 -26.25
N ASP A 238 -8.21 -12.53 -26.53
CA ASP A 238 -7.41 -12.03 -27.64
C ASP A 238 -5.92 -12.04 -27.29
N PRO A 239 -5.09 -12.84 -27.99
CA PRO A 239 -3.66 -12.92 -27.69
C PRO A 239 -2.91 -11.59 -27.86
N ASN A 240 -3.43 -10.65 -28.69
CA ASN A 240 -2.81 -9.33 -28.84
C ASN A 240 -3.07 -8.47 -27.60
N ILE A 241 -4.25 -8.52 -27.01
CA ILE A 241 -4.56 -7.79 -25.77
C ILE A 241 -3.73 -8.36 -24.63
N VAL A 242 -3.73 -9.69 -24.45
CA VAL A 242 -2.91 -10.34 -23.42
C VAL A 242 -1.42 -9.98 -23.56
N ALA A 243 -0.87 -10.00 -24.77
CA ALA A 243 0.53 -9.64 -24.99
C ALA A 243 0.78 -8.15 -24.73
N SER A 244 -0.17 -7.27 -25.08
CA SER A 244 -0.08 -5.83 -24.85
C SER A 244 -0.03 -5.50 -23.34
N ASP A 245 -0.87 -6.14 -22.53
CA ASP A 245 -0.95 -5.90 -21.09
C ASP A 245 0.30 -6.43 -20.37
N LEU A 246 0.82 -7.61 -20.76
CA LEU A 246 2.10 -8.10 -20.27
C LEU A 246 3.27 -7.13 -20.57
N VAL A 247 3.29 -6.56 -21.79
CA VAL A 247 4.33 -5.60 -22.20
C VAL A 247 4.15 -4.26 -21.49
N GLY A 248 2.91 -3.81 -21.33
CA GLY A 248 2.58 -2.57 -20.60
C GLY A 248 3.08 -2.57 -19.17
N GLN A 249 3.08 -3.73 -18.51
CA GLN A 249 3.64 -3.85 -17.18
C GLN A 249 5.17 -4.04 -17.18
N ALA A 250 5.71 -4.79 -18.16
CA ALA A 250 7.14 -5.03 -18.25
C ALA A 250 7.96 -3.73 -18.47
N GLU A 251 7.38 -2.68 -19.06
CA GLU A 251 8.05 -1.39 -19.27
C GLU A 251 8.35 -0.61 -17.98
N HIS A 252 7.72 -0.97 -16.85
CA HIS A 252 7.94 -0.29 -15.55
C HIS A 252 9.37 -0.40 -15.06
N GLY A 253 10.07 -1.52 -15.36
CA GLY A 253 11.47 -1.68 -14.97
C GLY A 253 12.08 -3.01 -15.39
N HIS A 254 13.40 -3.10 -15.34
CA HIS A 254 14.17 -4.29 -15.72
C HIS A 254 13.83 -5.55 -14.89
N GLU A 255 13.27 -5.36 -13.69
CA GLU A 255 12.98 -6.41 -12.71
C GLU A 255 11.46 -6.63 -12.54
N SER A 256 10.62 -6.16 -13.49
CA SER A 256 9.16 -6.27 -13.43
C SER A 256 8.68 -7.63 -13.94
N PRO A 257 8.20 -8.55 -13.07
CA PRO A 257 7.70 -9.83 -13.51
C PRO A 257 6.39 -9.69 -14.31
N ALA A 258 6.24 -10.54 -15.33
CA ALA A 258 5.03 -10.63 -16.13
C ALA A 258 4.71 -12.11 -16.39
N TRP A 259 3.57 -12.57 -15.91
CA TRP A 259 3.18 -13.98 -15.89
C TRP A 259 1.86 -14.22 -16.62
N LEU A 260 1.83 -15.23 -17.48
CA LEU A 260 0.61 -15.74 -18.09
C LEU A 260 0.29 -17.13 -17.52
N PHE A 261 -0.91 -17.29 -17.01
CA PHE A 261 -1.49 -18.56 -16.57
C PHE A 261 -2.61 -18.94 -17.54
N THR A 262 -2.51 -20.06 -18.22
CA THR A 262 -3.52 -20.48 -19.21
C THR A 262 -3.65 -21.98 -19.34
N SER A 263 -4.83 -22.45 -19.71
CA SER A 263 -5.06 -23.82 -20.16
C SER A 263 -4.97 -23.97 -21.67
N SER A 264 -4.91 -22.87 -22.43
CA SER A 264 -4.82 -22.89 -23.88
C SER A 264 -3.37 -22.85 -24.37
N LYS A 265 -2.88 -23.98 -24.89
CA LYS A 265 -1.54 -24.08 -25.49
C LYS A 265 -1.41 -23.20 -26.74
N GLU A 266 -2.50 -23.02 -27.48
CA GLU A 266 -2.53 -22.19 -28.67
C GLU A 266 -2.35 -20.71 -28.31
N LEU A 267 -3.12 -20.20 -27.37
CA LEU A 267 -2.99 -18.84 -26.84
C LEU A 267 -1.57 -18.61 -26.29
N ALA A 268 -1.06 -19.53 -25.49
CA ALA A 268 0.28 -19.44 -24.93
C ALA A 268 1.37 -19.29 -26.00
N SER A 269 1.25 -20.05 -27.11
CA SER A 269 2.20 -20.01 -28.21
C SER A 269 2.10 -18.68 -28.99
N GLN A 270 0.89 -18.16 -29.21
CA GLN A 270 0.68 -16.88 -29.87
C GLN A 270 1.24 -15.72 -29.03
N VAL A 271 0.96 -15.68 -27.72
CA VAL A 271 1.48 -14.67 -26.81
C VAL A 271 3.01 -14.70 -26.73
N ALA A 272 3.61 -15.91 -26.70
CA ALA A 272 5.08 -16.06 -26.71
C ALA A 272 5.74 -15.42 -27.95
N GLN A 273 5.06 -15.39 -29.09
CA GLN A 273 5.54 -14.75 -30.32
C GLN A 273 5.27 -13.23 -30.31
N LEU A 274 4.08 -12.81 -29.87
CA LEU A 274 3.65 -11.41 -29.92
C LEU A 274 4.42 -10.50 -28.96
N VAL A 275 4.71 -10.97 -27.73
CA VAL A 275 5.38 -10.14 -26.72
C VAL A 275 6.71 -9.57 -27.20
N PRO A 276 7.67 -10.34 -27.76
CA PRO A 276 8.91 -9.80 -28.31
C PRO A 276 8.68 -8.78 -29.44
N GLU A 277 7.72 -9.04 -30.32
CA GLU A 277 7.38 -8.13 -31.43
C GLU A 277 6.84 -6.80 -30.94
N MET A 278 5.99 -6.81 -29.87
CA MET A 278 5.45 -5.59 -29.27
C MET A 278 6.55 -4.80 -28.52
N ILE A 279 7.44 -5.49 -27.82
CA ILE A 279 8.59 -4.86 -27.16
C ILE A 279 9.47 -4.15 -28.19
N ASP A 280 9.67 -4.74 -29.37
CA ASP A 280 10.49 -4.16 -30.42
C ASP A 280 9.96 -2.83 -30.98
N ARG A 281 8.66 -2.57 -30.84
CA ARG A 281 7.99 -1.34 -31.29
C ARG A 281 8.03 -0.21 -30.24
N LEU A 282 8.44 -0.49 -29.00
CA LEU A 282 8.50 0.52 -27.94
C LEU A 282 9.61 1.54 -28.16
N PRO A 283 9.48 2.76 -27.61
CA PRO A 283 10.56 3.74 -27.53
C PRO A 283 11.79 3.16 -26.80
N PRO A 284 13.03 3.61 -27.11
CA PRO A 284 14.26 2.96 -26.65
C PRO A 284 14.33 2.67 -25.15
N THR A 285 13.89 3.61 -24.31
CA THR A 285 13.94 3.47 -22.84
C THR A 285 12.95 2.43 -22.31
N ALA A 286 11.74 2.41 -22.83
CA ALA A 286 10.71 1.44 -22.48
C ALA A 286 11.06 0.05 -23.04
N LYS A 287 11.57 -0.01 -24.27
CA LYS A 287 12.04 -1.23 -24.92
C LYS A 287 13.12 -1.93 -24.11
N ASP A 288 14.16 -1.21 -23.66
CA ASP A 288 15.23 -1.77 -22.85
C ASP A 288 14.71 -2.38 -21.54
N ALA A 289 13.82 -1.67 -20.84
CA ALA A 289 13.21 -2.16 -19.62
C ALA A 289 12.36 -3.43 -19.85
N ALA A 290 11.42 -3.37 -20.80
CA ALA A 290 10.52 -4.48 -21.09
C ALA A 290 11.26 -5.72 -21.61
N ALA A 291 12.30 -5.55 -22.45
CA ALA A 291 13.10 -6.65 -22.97
C ALA A 291 13.84 -7.39 -21.84
N CYS A 292 14.45 -6.66 -20.92
CA CYS A 292 15.11 -7.25 -19.75
C CYS A 292 14.10 -7.95 -18.83
N ALA A 293 12.98 -7.29 -18.51
CA ALA A 293 11.93 -7.84 -17.66
C ALA A 293 11.36 -9.14 -18.24
N TRP A 294 10.95 -9.14 -19.51
CA TRP A 294 10.41 -10.34 -20.16
C TRP A 294 11.43 -11.46 -20.28
N ARG A 295 12.69 -11.17 -20.65
CA ARG A 295 13.75 -12.17 -20.75
C ARG A 295 14.00 -12.86 -19.41
N ASP A 296 14.16 -12.07 -18.34
CA ASP A 296 14.68 -12.54 -17.06
C ASP A 296 13.57 -13.01 -16.10
N TYR A 297 12.37 -12.38 -16.13
CA TYR A 297 11.30 -12.61 -15.16
C TYR A 297 9.95 -12.98 -15.80
N GLY A 298 9.82 -12.95 -17.12
CA GLY A 298 8.58 -13.33 -17.81
C GLY A 298 8.37 -14.84 -17.79
N GLU A 299 7.13 -15.29 -17.53
CA GLU A 299 6.74 -16.70 -17.54
C GLU A 299 5.44 -16.94 -18.29
N ILE A 300 5.32 -18.10 -18.91
CA ILE A 300 4.08 -18.63 -19.48
C ILE A 300 3.87 -20.03 -18.88
N ILE A 301 2.83 -20.18 -18.10
CA ILE A 301 2.49 -21.36 -17.31
C ILE A 301 1.26 -22.03 -17.92
N LEU A 302 1.42 -23.29 -18.31
CA LEU A 302 0.33 -24.12 -18.82
C LEU A 302 -0.24 -24.96 -17.69
N CYS A 303 -1.56 -24.93 -17.52
CA CYS A 303 -2.31 -25.63 -16.50
C CYS A 303 -3.35 -26.55 -17.16
N ASP A 304 -3.69 -27.65 -16.48
CA ASP A 304 -4.65 -28.64 -16.99
C ASP A 304 -6.12 -28.23 -16.72
N SER A 305 -6.35 -27.33 -15.74
CA SER A 305 -7.70 -26.86 -15.39
C SER A 305 -7.68 -25.44 -14.79
N ARG A 306 -8.86 -24.81 -14.71
CA ARG A 306 -9.02 -23.51 -14.06
C ARG A 306 -8.76 -23.56 -12.55
N GLU A 307 -9.05 -24.70 -11.90
CA GLU A 307 -8.77 -24.91 -10.46
C GLU A 307 -7.25 -24.98 -10.22
N GLU A 308 -6.50 -25.55 -11.14
CA GLU A 308 -5.03 -25.53 -11.10
C GLU A 308 -4.49 -24.12 -11.34
N ILE A 309 -5.08 -23.37 -12.28
CA ILE A 309 -4.73 -21.96 -12.50
C ILE A 309 -4.91 -21.16 -11.21
N VAL A 310 -6.06 -21.26 -10.54
CA VAL A 310 -6.32 -20.57 -9.26
C VAL A 310 -5.23 -20.92 -8.25
N LYS A 311 -4.95 -22.20 -8.06
CA LYS A 311 -3.94 -22.65 -7.10
C LYS A 311 -2.55 -22.09 -7.39
N ILE A 312 -2.15 -22.06 -8.64
CA ILE A 312 -0.83 -21.56 -9.03
C ILE A 312 -0.81 -20.03 -8.95
N SER A 313 -1.82 -19.33 -9.46
CA SER A 313 -1.94 -17.88 -9.37
C SER A 313 -1.89 -17.39 -7.92
N ASP A 314 -2.63 -18.04 -7.00
CA ASP A 314 -2.61 -17.71 -5.58
C ASP A 314 -1.23 -17.95 -4.91
N GLN A 315 -0.41 -18.87 -5.44
CA GLN A 315 0.98 -19.02 -4.97
C GLN A 315 1.89 -17.86 -5.41
N TYR A 316 1.67 -17.32 -6.61
CA TYR A 316 2.37 -16.12 -7.09
C TYR A 316 1.90 -14.88 -6.34
N ALA A 317 0.62 -14.81 -5.99
CA ALA A 317 0.01 -13.69 -5.27
C ALA A 317 0.39 -12.34 -5.91
N SER A 318 0.08 -12.21 -7.20
CA SER A 318 0.47 -11.10 -8.06
C SER A 318 -0.01 -9.75 -7.53
N GLU A 319 0.77 -8.71 -7.75
CA GLU A 319 0.35 -7.32 -7.49
C GLU A 319 -0.91 -6.97 -8.27
N HIS A 320 -0.84 -7.14 -9.58
CA HIS A 320 -1.97 -6.99 -10.49
C HIS A 320 -2.34 -8.35 -11.06
N LEU A 321 -3.62 -8.69 -11.08
CA LEU A 321 -4.12 -9.92 -11.68
C LEU A 321 -5.25 -9.61 -12.64
N GLU A 322 -5.05 -9.87 -13.94
CA GLU A 322 -6.06 -9.68 -14.99
C GLU A 322 -6.68 -11.03 -15.38
N ILE A 323 -7.97 -11.01 -15.70
CA ILE A 323 -8.74 -12.18 -16.09
C ILE A 323 -9.32 -11.96 -17.50
N HIS A 324 -8.75 -12.62 -18.49
CA HIS A 324 -9.22 -12.66 -19.87
C HIS A 324 -9.82 -14.03 -20.16
N ALA A 325 -10.91 -14.34 -19.48
CA ALA A 325 -11.53 -15.66 -19.53
C ALA A 325 -13.05 -15.59 -19.38
N LYS A 326 -13.73 -16.69 -19.69
CA LYS A 326 -15.17 -16.84 -19.41
C LYS A 326 -15.44 -16.89 -17.90
N ASP A 327 -16.69 -16.69 -17.53
CA ASP A 327 -17.20 -16.86 -16.16
C ASP A 327 -16.46 -15.97 -15.14
N LEU A 328 -16.36 -14.66 -15.38
CA LEU A 328 -15.65 -13.69 -14.54
C LEU A 328 -16.04 -13.76 -13.06
N ASP A 329 -17.33 -14.00 -12.77
CA ASP A 329 -17.85 -14.14 -11.41
C ASP A 329 -17.25 -15.37 -10.69
N TRP A 330 -17.03 -16.47 -11.44
CA TRP A 330 -16.36 -17.65 -10.88
C TRP A 330 -14.93 -17.35 -10.46
N TRP A 331 -14.19 -16.61 -11.29
CA TRP A 331 -12.82 -16.21 -10.95
C TRP A 331 -12.78 -15.27 -9.74
N LEU A 332 -13.71 -14.30 -9.67
CA LEU A 332 -13.84 -13.39 -8.52
C LEU A 332 -14.09 -14.16 -7.21
N GLU A 333 -14.90 -15.22 -7.26
CA GLU A 333 -15.22 -16.04 -6.08
C GLU A 333 -14.05 -16.92 -5.62
N HIS A 334 -13.21 -17.43 -6.54
CA HIS A 334 -12.23 -18.47 -6.24
C HIS A 334 -10.80 -17.96 -6.04
N LEU A 335 -10.46 -16.81 -6.60
CA LEU A 335 -9.13 -16.20 -6.42
C LEU A 335 -9.06 -15.46 -5.08
N THR A 336 -7.97 -15.68 -4.34
CA THR A 336 -7.83 -15.15 -2.96
C THR A 336 -6.55 -14.36 -2.71
N CYS A 337 -5.56 -14.45 -3.60
CA CYS A 337 -4.24 -13.83 -3.41
C CYS A 337 -3.86 -12.93 -4.59
N TYR A 338 -4.29 -11.68 -4.53
CA TYR A 338 -3.94 -10.63 -5.50
C TYR A 338 -3.95 -9.25 -4.82
N GLY A 339 -3.17 -8.31 -5.35
CA GLY A 339 -3.21 -6.91 -4.88
C GLY A 339 -4.44 -6.19 -5.41
N SER A 340 -4.69 -6.27 -6.73
CA SER A 340 -5.91 -5.81 -7.39
C SER A 340 -6.28 -6.76 -8.54
N LEU A 341 -7.58 -7.02 -8.70
CA LEU A 341 -8.14 -7.93 -9.71
C LEU A 341 -8.86 -7.13 -10.80
N PHE A 342 -8.57 -7.44 -12.06
CA PHE A 342 -9.12 -6.82 -13.25
C PHE A 342 -9.92 -7.86 -14.04
N LEU A 343 -11.21 -7.65 -14.18
CA LEU A 343 -12.13 -8.64 -14.74
C LEU A 343 -12.57 -8.26 -16.16
N GLY A 344 -12.22 -9.09 -17.12
CA GLY A 344 -12.55 -8.93 -18.55
C GLY A 344 -11.52 -8.11 -19.33
N GLU A 345 -11.48 -8.32 -20.63
CA GLU A 345 -10.59 -7.60 -21.57
C GLU A 345 -10.83 -6.08 -21.60
N GLU A 346 -12.02 -5.64 -21.19
CA GLU A 346 -12.38 -4.22 -21.10
C GLU A 346 -11.71 -3.51 -19.90
N THR A 347 -11.03 -4.26 -19.04
CA THR A 347 -10.42 -3.75 -17.80
C THR A 347 -8.95 -4.09 -17.75
N THR A 348 -8.08 -3.10 -17.94
CA THR A 348 -6.63 -3.29 -17.88
C THR A 348 -5.99 -2.63 -16.67
N VAL A 349 -4.81 -3.10 -16.26
CA VAL A 349 -3.97 -2.48 -15.23
C VAL A 349 -3.77 -0.99 -15.48
N ALA A 350 -3.57 -0.57 -16.74
CA ALA A 350 -3.39 0.84 -17.08
C ALA A 350 -4.58 1.73 -16.65
N PHE A 351 -5.80 1.20 -16.67
CA PHE A 351 -6.98 1.92 -16.16
C PHE A 351 -6.99 1.99 -14.64
N GLY A 352 -6.66 0.88 -13.96
CA GLY A 352 -6.51 0.81 -12.52
C GLY A 352 -5.43 1.75 -12.01
N ASP A 353 -4.33 1.80 -12.71
CA ASP A 353 -3.21 2.70 -12.39
C ASP A 353 -3.55 4.19 -12.51
N LYS A 354 -4.62 4.53 -13.22
CA LYS A 354 -4.94 5.93 -13.51
C LYS A 354 -6.36 6.33 -13.09
N THR A 355 -7.41 5.66 -13.57
CA THR A 355 -8.75 6.25 -13.60
C THR A 355 -9.87 5.38 -13.05
N SER A 356 -9.66 4.10 -12.78
CA SER A 356 -10.74 3.17 -12.36
C SER A 356 -11.23 3.37 -10.93
N GLY A 357 -10.48 4.05 -10.07
CA GLY A 357 -10.88 4.31 -8.69
C GLY A 357 -10.12 3.50 -7.63
N PRO A 358 -10.01 2.16 -7.69
CA PRO A 358 -9.15 1.41 -6.79
C PRO A 358 -7.70 1.90 -6.79
N ASN A 359 -7.02 1.77 -5.65
CA ASN A 359 -5.68 2.32 -5.49
C ASN A 359 -4.62 1.44 -6.15
N HIS A 360 -3.65 2.08 -6.80
CA HIS A 360 -2.54 1.40 -7.48
C HIS A 360 -1.31 1.15 -6.58
N VAL A 361 -1.31 1.61 -5.34
CA VAL A 361 -0.24 1.28 -4.39
C VAL A 361 -0.54 -0.10 -3.82
N LEU A 362 0.03 -1.12 -4.41
CA LEU A 362 -0.33 -2.51 -4.20
C LEU A 362 0.83 -3.31 -3.60
N PRO A 363 0.56 -4.44 -2.93
CA PRO A 363 1.59 -5.31 -2.38
C PRO A 363 2.26 -6.14 -3.48
N THR A 364 3.58 -6.25 -3.43
CA THR A 364 4.38 -7.06 -4.35
C THR A 364 5.09 -8.22 -3.64
N LYS A 365 5.83 -9.04 -4.36
CA LYS A 365 6.65 -10.13 -3.80
C LYS A 365 5.84 -11.10 -2.92
N GLY A 366 4.64 -11.43 -3.39
CA GLY A 366 3.74 -12.35 -2.71
C GLY A 366 3.09 -11.81 -1.42
N ALA A 367 3.21 -10.52 -1.12
CA ALA A 367 2.57 -9.92 0.04
C ALA A 367 1.05 -9.83 -0.09
N ALA A 368 0.51 -9.99 -1.30
CA ALA A 368 -0.93 -10.09 -1.55
C ALA A 368 -1.60 -11.30 -0.86
N ARG A 369 -0.83 -12.25 -0.32
CA ARG A 369 -1.33 -13.34 0.53
C ARG A 369 -1.90 -12.88 1.88
N TYR A 370 -1.52 -11.70 2.36
CA TYR A 370 -1.97 -11.20 3.66
C TYR A 370 -2.34 -9.71 3.67
N SER A 371 -2.16 -9.00 2.58
CA SER A 371 -2.42 -7.55 2.51
C SER A 371 -2.98 -7.17 1.15
N GLY A 372 -4.01 -6.37 1.12
CA GLY A 372 -4.47 -5.68 -0.08
C GLY A 372 -3.72 -4.37 -0.31
N GLY A 373 -4.09 -3.65 -1.35
CA GLY A 373 -3.55 -2.33 -1.69
C GLY A 373 -3.83 -1.25 -0.66
N LEU A 374 -3.27 -0.08 -0.91
CA LEU A 374 -3.59 1.12 -0.15
C LEU A 374 -5.09 1.40 -0.24
N SER A 375 -5.71 1.53 0.90
CA SER A 375 -7.15 1.79 1.02
C SER A 375 -7.40 2.74 2.18
N VAL A 376 -8.63 3.19 2.30
CA VAL A 376 -9.05 4.04 3.43
C VAL A 376 -8.73 3.41 4.80
N HIS A 377 -8.72 2.08 4.88
CA HIS A 377 -8.41 1.34 6.11
C HIS A 377 -7.00 1.62 6.65
N LYS A 378 -6.01 1.88 5.78
CA LYS A 378 -4.63 2.18 6.20
C LYS A 378 -4.51 3.54 6.92
N PHE A 379 -5.48 4.41 6.73
CA PHE A 379 -5.56 5.71 7.38
C PHE A 379 -6.48 5.74 8.60
N MET A 380 -7.04 4.60 8.99
CA MET A 380 -8.01 4.50 10.08
C MET A 380 -7.50 3.59 11.20
N LYS A 381 -7.76 4.01 12.44
CA LYS A 381 -7.49 3.22 13.64
C LYS A 381 -8.79 2.59 14.13
N THR A 382 -8.74 1.30 14.35
CA THR A 382 -9.81 0.55 15.00
C THR A 382 -9.51 0.46 16.49
N LEU A 383 -10.22 1.20 17.28
CA LEU A 383 -10.06 1.28 18.74
C LEU A 383 -11.18 0.52 19.42
N THR A 384 -10.84 -0.28 20.43
CA THR A 384 -11.83 -0.98 21.25
C THR A 384 -12.11 -0.20 22.54
N TRP A 385 -13.33 -0.37 23.06
CA TRP A 385 -13.72 0.16 24.36
C TRP A 385 -14.61 -0.86 25.07
N GLN A 386 -14.63 -0.79 26.40
CA GLN A 386 -15.47 -1.63 27.23
C GLN A 386 -16.07 -0.84 28.39
N LYS A 387 -17.28 -1.21 28.76
CA LYS A 387 -18.03 -0.60 29.86
C LYS A 387 -18.86 -1.68 30.52
N MET A 388 -18.98 -1.64 31.84
CA MET A 388 -19.85 -2.59 32.56
C MET A 388 -20.59 -1.91 33.71
N THR A 389 -21.71 -2.52 34.10
CA THR A 389 -22.46 -2.12 35.28
C THR A 389 -21.76 -2.64 36.54
N LYS A 390 -22.12 -2.05 37.69
CA LYS A 390 -21.64 -2.52 38.99
C LYS A 390 -21.95 -4.03 39.18
N GLU A 391 -23.15 -4.45 38.90
CA GLU A 391 -23.63 -5.83 39.05
C GLU A 391 -22.86 -6.78 38.17
N ALA A 392 -22.65 -6.41 36.90
CA ALA A 392 -21.88 -7.23 35.96
C ALA A 392 -20.38 -7.36 36.37
N SER A 393 -19.83 -6.31 37.01
CA SER A 393 -18.43 -6.34 37.47
C SER A 393 -18.16 -7.40 38.52
N LYS A 394 -19.19 -7.87 39.29
CA LYS A 394 -19.04 -8.91 40.30
C LYS A 394 -18.45 -10.21 39.72
N GLN A 395 -19.12 -10.77 38.73
CA GLN A 395 -18.65 -12.02 38.09
C GLN A 395 -17.30 -11.83 37.38
N MET A 396 -17.14 -10.71 36.68
CA MET A 396 -15.88 -10.40 36.00
C MET A 396 -14.72 -10.32 37.00
N ALA A 397 -14.91 -9.66 38.15
CA ALA A 397 -13.89 -9.53 39.17
C ALA A 397 -13.49 -10.86 39.78
N VAL A 398 -14.46 -11.72 40.12
CA VAL A 398 -14.18 -13.06 40.69
C VAL A 398 -13.36 -13.90 39.73
N VAL A 399 -13.74 -13.96 38.46
CA VAL A 399 -13.01 -14.73 37.45
C VAL A 399 -11.62 -14.12 37.17
N THR A 400 -11.55 -12.79 37.06
CA THR A 400 -10.26 -12.09 36.85
C THR A 400 -9.27 -12.34 37.97
N ALA A 401 -9.72 -12.26 39.24
CA ALA A 401 -8.86 -12.50 40.39
C ALA A 401 -8.25 -13.91 40.35
N ARG A 402 -9.07 -14.93 40.05
CA ARG A 402 -8.61 -16.32 39.96
C ARG A 402 -7.60 -16.53 38.83
N ILE A 403 -7.93 -16.06 37.61
CA ILE A 403 -7.03 -16.21 36.46
C ILE A 403 -5.72 -15.48 36.72
N SER A 404 -5.78 -14.24 37.22
CA SER A 404 -4.57 -13.46 37.50
C SER A 404 -3.66 -14.14 38.53
N ARG A 405 -4.23 -14.78 39.56
CA ARG A 405 -3.45 -15.55 40.53
C ARG A 405 -2.83 -16.82 39.95
N LEU A 406 -3.54 -17.52 39.05
CA LEU A 406 -2.98 -18.66 38.33
C LEU A 406 -1.80 -18.25 37.44
N GLU A 407 -1.80 -17.04 36.93
CA GLU A 407 -0.69 -16.44 36.14
C GLU A 407 0.43 -15.85 37.02
N GLY A 408 0.28 -15.85 38.35
CA GLY A 408 1.21 -15.20 39.28
C GLY A 408 1.10 -13.65 39.31
N MET A 409 0.05 -13.08 38.67
CA MET A 409 -0.17 -11.64 38.54
C MET A 409 -1.00 -11.09 39.72
N GLU A 410 -0.46 -11.13 40.94
CA GLU A 410 -1.19 -10.75 42.16
C GLU A 410 -1.69 -9.30 42.16
N ALA A 411 -0.92 -8.38 41.59
CA ALA A 411 -1.38 -6.99 41.49
C ALA A 411 -2.64 -6.84 40.62
N HIS A 412 -2.76 -7.60 39.52
CA HIS A 412 -3.97 -7.67 38.70
C HIS A 412 -5.13 -8.28 39.48
N ALA A 413 -4.89 -9.37 40.22
CA ALA A 413 -5.89 -9.98 41.08
C ALA A 413 -6.46 -8.97 42.08
N ARG A 414 -5.59 -8.22 42.78
CA ARG A 414 -6.00 -7.19 43.76
C ARG A 414 -6.87 -6.09 43.17
N THR A 415 -6.67 -5.71 41.91
CA THR A 415 -7.58 -4.73 41.27
C THR A 415 -9.02 -5.23 41.19
N ALA A 416 -9.21 -6.55 41.07
CA ALA A 416 -10.52 -7.16 41.10
C ALA A 416 -11.06 -7.30 42.54
N ASP A 417 -10.20 -7.72 43.49
CA ASP A 417 -10.56 -7.80 44.92
C ASP A 417 -11.05 -6.47 45.46
N ASP A 418 -10.33 -5.39 45.22
CA ASP A 418 -10.69 -4.02 45.67
C ASP A 418 -12.08 -3.57 45.17
N ARG A 419 -12.47 -4.04 43.99
CA ARG A 419 -13.83 -3.76 43.46
C ARG A 419 -14.89 -4.60 44.11
N LEU A 420 -14.61 -5.84 44.44
CA LEU A 420 -15.53 -6.69 45.20
C LEU A 420 -15.71 -6.17 46.60
N ASP A 421 -14.63 -5.81 47.31
CA ASP A 421 -14.67 -5.23 48.64
C ASP A 421 -15.45 -3.90 48.67
N LYS A 422 -15.21 -3.04 47.67
CA LYS A 422 -15.90 -1.73 47.56
C LYS A 422 -17.39 -1.86 47.27
N TYR A 423 -17.74 -2.74 46.33
CA TYR A 423 -19.11 -2.76 45.78
C TYR A 423 -19.99 -3.83 46.40
N PHE A 424 -19.40 -4.89 46.99
CA PHE A 424 -20.10 -6.04 47.56
C PHE A 424 -19.52 -6.46 48.92
N PRO A 425 -19.34 -5.52 49.88
CA PRO A 425 -18.60 -5.78 51.14
C PRO A 425 -19.29 -6.80 52.05
N ALA A 426 -20.58 -7.12 51.84
CA ALA A 426 -21.34 -8.09 52.60
C ALA A 426 -21.27 -9.54 52.01
N GLU A 427 -20.57 -9.69 50.89
CA GLU A 427 -20.50 -10.99 50.20
C GLU A 427 -19.08 -11.57 50.32
N SER A 428 -18.98 -12.90 50.34
CA SER A 428 -17.69 -13.62 50.35
C SER A 428 -17.48 -14.29 49.01
N PHE A 429 -16.23 -14.25 48.50
CA PHE A 429 -15.88 -14.81 47.21
C PHE A 429 -14.66 -15.76 47.35
N ASP A 430 -14.70 -16.86 46.62
CA ASP A 430 -13.48 -17.66 46.39
C ASP A 430 -12.69 -17.03 45.25
N LEU A 431 -11.58 -16.37 45.59
CA LEU A 431 -10.73 -15.63 44.68
C LEU A 431 -9.44 -16.37 44.30
N GLY A 432 -9.33 -17.63 44.70
CA GLY A 432 -8.11 -18.41 44.51
C GLY A 432 -7.00 -18.00 45.47
N LYS A 433 -5.86 -18.68 45.38
CA LYS A 433 -4.66 -18.38 46.19
C LYS A 433 -3.54 -17.86 45.29
N PRO A 434 -2.69 -16.95 45.78
CA PRO A 434 -1.47 -16.57 45.07
C PRO A 434 -0.63 -17.81 44.76
N VAL A 435 -0.14 -17.87 43.53
CA VAL A 435 0.83 -18.89 43.07
C VAL A 435 2.19 -18.20 43.00
N GLU A 436 3.17 -18.72 43.72
CA GLU A 436 4.55 -18.33 43.51
C GLU A 436 5.05 -19.01 42.22
N VAL A 437 5.41 -18.20 41.23
CA VAL A 437 5.94 -18.64 39.91
C VAL A 437 7.45 -18.67 39.96
#